data_3d5ec57a733ae5e31fe1e8f0289a3830
#
_entry.id   3d5ec57a733ae5e31fe1e8f0289a3830
#
_cell.length_a   1.000
_cell.length_b   1.000
_cell.length_c   1.000
_cell.angle_alpha   90.00
_cell.angle_beta   90.00
_cell.angle_gamma   90.00
#
_symmetry.space_group_name_H-M   'P 1'
#
loop_
_entity.id
_entity.type
_entity.pdbx_description
1 polymer ?
#
loop_
_entity_poly.entity_id
_entity_poly.type
_entity_poly.pdbx_seq_one_letter_code
_entity_poly.pdbx_strand_id
1 'polypeptide(L)'
;MQRLKWRRARLGLWAIVAVCGVWTAGAASPSNTAPDANQATGANAPAVGKPTPLDRYLDDMRTLRATFQQTLTDAHGREIDRARGTLIVVRPGKFSWEIHPQGNGTGQLMVADGRNLWFLDRDLQQVTVKPIDAALSATPAMLLSGTIDVRRSFKMTPAGKRDGLDWVLVEPQGAEADFRRALLGFDGDELKRMILEDKLGQTASVIFDHVERNGHVAPEEVAFVPPPGVDVIGTPRK
;
A
#
# COMPACT_ATOMS: atom_id res chain seq x y z
N MET A 1 -19.07 -44.00 -7.04
CA MET A 1 -18.52 -43.32 -5.84
C MET A 1 -17.37 -42.44 -6.28
N GLN A 2 -17.67 -41.19 -6.65
CA GLN A 2 -16.66 -40.19 -7.03
C GLN A 2 -16.31 -39.38 -5.78
N ARG A 3 -15.07 -39.50 -5.32
CA ARG A 3 -14.52 -38.67 -4.25
C ARG A 3 -14.26 -37.26 -4.78
N LEU A 4 -15.10 -36.33 -4.39
CA LEU A 4 -14.95 -34.89 -4.62
C LEU A 4 -13.72 -34.40 -3.83
N LYS A 5 -12.58 -34.25 -4.50
CA LYS A 5 -11.39 -33.64 -3.93
C LYS A 5 -11.63 -32.14 -3.82
N TRP A 6 -11.96 -31.67 -2.64
CA TRP A 6 -11.94 -30.26 -2.29
C TRP A 6 -10.51 -29.73 -2.43
N ARG A 7 -10.23 -29.07 -3.56
CA ARG A 7 -9.02 -28.27 -3.71
C ARG A 7 -9.17 -27.06 -2.79
N ARG A 8 -8.46 -27.06 -1.68
CA ARG A 8 -8.29 -25.88 -0.83
C ARG A 8 -7.67 -24.80 -1.71
N ALA A 9 -8.47 -23.84 -2.11
CA ALA A 9 -7.99 -22.59 -2.70
C ALA A 9 -7.08 -21.95 -1.65
N ARG A 10 -5.78 -21.90 -1.94
CA ARG A 10 -4.84 -21.10 -1.17
C ARG A 10 -5.17 -19.65 -1.55
N LEU A 11 -5.97 -19.00 -0.70
CA LEU A 11 -6.17 -17.57 -0.72
C LEU A 11 -4.82 -16.92 -0.45
N GLY A 12 -4.14 -16.57 -1.52
CA GLY A 12 -2.95 -15.73 -1.49
C GLY A 12 -3.36 -14.39 -0.90
N LEU A 13 -2.66 -13.98 0.12
CA LEU A 13 -3.02 -12.94 1.05
C LEU A 13 -2.78 -11.55 0.50
N TRP A 14 -3.64 -11.10 -0.34
CA TRP A 14 -4.01 -9.71 -0.58
C TRP A 14 -5.53 -9.57 -0.70
N ALA A 15 -6.26 -10.47 -0.06
CA ALA A 15 -7.71 -10.34 0.10
C ALA A 15 -8.05 -9.27 1.15
N ILE A 16 -7.60 -8.03 0.93
CA ILE A 16 -8.08 -6.87 1.65
C ILE A 16 -9.05 -6.14 0.73
N VAL A 17 -10.12 -6.81 0.32
CA VAL A 17 -11.34 -6.13 -0.13
C VAL A 17 -12.48 -7.15 -0.21
N ALA A 18 -13.15 -7.42 0.89
CA ALA A 18 -14.56 -7.78 0.91
C ALA A 18 -15.08 -7.81 2.35
N VAL A 19 -15.47 -6.66 2.88
CA VAL A 19 -16.49 -6.60 3.91
C VAL A 19 -17.58 -5.66 3.41
N CYS A 20 -18.61 -6.23 2.77
CA CYS A 20 -19.90 -5.60 2.64
C CYS A 20 -20.54 -5.56 4.04
N GLY A 21 -20.29 -4.50 4.79
CA GLY A 21 -21.04 -4.19 6.01
C GLY A 21 -22.38 -3.57 5.64
N VAL A 22 -23.47 -4.27 5.93
CA VAL A 22 -24.83 -3.73 5.88
C VAL A 22 -24.98 -2.68 6.97
N TRP A 23 -25.16 -1.42 6.60
CA TRP A 23 -25.46 -0.34 7.51
C TRP A 23 -26.96 -0.34 7.83
N THR A 24 -27.30 -0.64 9.09
CA THR A 24 -28.60 -0.27 9.67
C THR A 24 -28.47 1.10 10.31
N ALA A 25 -29.25 2.04 9.82
CA ALA A 25 -29.38 3.38 10.36
C ALA A 25 -30.07 3.34 11.75
N GLY A 26 -29.40 3.84 12.76
CA GLY A 26 -29.97 4.14 14.07
C GLY A 26 -29.80 5.62 14.36
N ALA A 27 -30.90 6.38 14.35
CA ALA A 27 -30.96 7.78 14.69
C ALA A 27 -30.96 7.97 16.22
N ALA A 28 -30.11 8.88 16.73
CA ALA A 28 -30.35 9.54 18.01
C ALA A 28 -29.72 10.94 17.99
N SER A 29 -30.56 11.93 18.16
CA SER A 29 -30.27 13.37 18.20
C SER A 29 -29.93 13.86 19.63
N PRO A 30 -29.61 15.15 19.83
CA PRO A 30 -28.41 15.62 20.53
C PRO A 30 -28.75 16.22 21.93
N SER A 31 -27.74 16.39 22.74
CA SER A 31 -27.81 17.30 23.91
C SER A 31 -26.64 18.26 23.89
N ASN A 32 -27.02 19.51 23.78
CA ASN A 32 -26.23 20.71 23.78
C ASN A 32 -25.82 21.06 25.22
N THR A 33 -24.54 21.26 25.51
CA THR A 33 -24.09 22.08 26.64
C THR A 33 -22.69 22.59 26.31
N ALA A 34 -22.58 23.87 26.04
CA ALA A 34 -21.33 24.62 26.09
C ALA A 34 -21.00 24.97 27.56
N PRO A 35 -19.73 25.03 27.92
CA PRO A 35 -19.22 26.23 28.54
C PRO A 35 -17.87 26.73 28.00
N ASP A 36 -17.88 28.01 27.86
CA ASP A 36 -16.83 29.01 28.10
C ASP A 36 -15.40 28.88 27.59
N ALA A 37 -15.10 29.96 26.87
CA ALA A 37 -13.82 30.38 26.40
C ALA A 37 -12.82 30.66 27.52
N ASN A 38 -11.62 30.39 27.20
CA ASN A 38 -10.36 31.10 27.43
C ASN A 38 -9.29 30.27 28.10
N GLN A 39 -8.34 29.80 27.24
CA GLN A 39 -6.91 29.91 27.55
C GLN A 39 -6.13 29.54 26.31
N ALA A 40 -5.68 30.58 25.63
CA ALA A 40 -4.61 30.47 24.64
C ALA A 40 -3.33 30.06 25.37
N THR A 41 -2.86 28.86 25.10
CA THR A 41 -1.48 28.49 25.43
C THR A 41 -0.92 27.73 24.24
N GLY A 42 0.04 28.35 23.57
CA GLY A 42 1.05 27.85 22.68
C GLY A 42 0.80 26.50 22.01
N ALA A 43 0.27 26.52 20.80
CA ALA A 43 0.41 25.39 19.89
C ALA A 43 1.91 25.16 19.68
N ASN A 44 2.47 24.19 20.39
CA ASN A 44 3.78 23.63 20.10
C ASN A 44 3.67 23.01 18.71
N ALA A 45 4.13 23.74 17.70
CA ALA A 45 4.37 23.15 16.38
C ALA A 45 5.27 21.92 16.61
N PRO A 46 4.97 20.75 16.05
CA PRO A 46 5.82 19.58 16.18
C PRO A 46 7.22 20.00 15.73
N ALA A 47 8.22 19.82 16.61
CA ALA A 47 9.62 20.09 16.28
C ALA A 47 9.91 19.36 14.96
N VAL A 48 10.25 20.13 13.94
CA VAL A 48 10.66 19.59 12.64
C VAL A 48 11.97 18.86 12.89
N GLY A 49 11.85 17.55 13.13
CA GLY A 49 13.00 16.63 13.25
C GLY A 49 13.83 16.69 11.97
N LYS A 50 15.11 16.31 12.06
CA LYS A 50 15.94 16.19 10.87
C LYS A 50 15.24 15.30 9.84
N PRO A 51 15.25 15.68 8.53
CA PRO A 51 14.63 14.88 7.46
C PRO A 51 15.13 13.43 7.52
N THR A 52 14.19 12.49 7.53
CA THR A 52 14.52 11.06 7.45
C THR A 52 15.05 10.70 6.06
N PRO A 53 15.70 9.54 5.86
CA PRO A 53 16.02 9.05 4.52
C PRO A 53 14.80 8.99 3.61
N LEU A 54 13.63 8.62 4.14
CA LEU A 54 12.38 8.59 3.40
C LEU A 54 11.93 9.99 2.96
N ASP A 55 12.06 11.02 3.79
CA ASP A 55 11.74 12.40 3.41
C ASP A 55 12.55 12.83 2.21
N ARG A 56 13.88 12.66 2.25
CA ARG A 56 14.78 12.99 1.13
C ARG A 56 14.43 12.19 -0.12
N TYR A 57 14.18 10.89 0.05
CA TYR A 57 13.80 10.02 -1.06
C TYR A 57 12.54 10.51 -1.77
N LEU A 58 11.52 10.88 -0.99
CA LEU A 58 10.25 11.34 -1.53
C LEU A 58 10.34 12.75 -2.14
N ASP A 59 11.16 13.65 -1.59
CA ASP A 59 11.29 15.02 -2.09
C ASP A 59 11.91 15.06 -3.49
N ASP A 60 12.87 14.18 -3.79
CA ASP A 60 13.59 14.15 -5.08
C ASP A 60 12.99 13.19 -6.11
N MET A 61 12.14 12.26 -5.70
CA MET A 61 11.59 11.25 -6.59
C MET A 61 10.41 11.75 -7.40
N ARG A 62 10.50 11.68 -8.73
CA ARG A 62 9.39 11.91 -9.68
C ARG A 62 8.88 10.60 -10.25
N THR A 63 9.81 9.73 -10.64
CA THR A 63 9.51 8.38 -11.12
C THR A 63 10.38 7.37 -10.41
N LEU A 64 9.89 6.15 -10.31
CA LEU A 64 10.61 4.99 -9.80
C LEU A 64 10.26 3.79 -10.66
N ARG A 65 11.26 3.03 -11.04
CA ARG A 65 11.13 1.68 -11.60
C ARG A 65 12.00 0.74 -10.79
N ALA A 66 11.46 -0.38 -10.37
CA ALA A 66 12.21 -1.40 -9.67
C ALA A 66 11.65 -2.79 -9.96
N THR A 67 12.49 -3.80 -9.94
CA THR A 67 12.07 -5.19 -9.75
C THR A 67 12.12 -5.51 -8.26
N PHE A 68 11.40 -6.54 -7.83
CA PHE A 68 11.44 -6.95 -6.44
C PHE A 68 11.24 -8.45 -6.28
N GLN A 69 11.71 -8.94 -5.14
CA GLN A 69 11.38 -10.25 -4.59
C GLN A 69 10.63 -10.05 -3.27
N GLN A 70 9.56 -10.79 -3.08
CA GLN A 70 8.72 -10.73 -1.90
C GLN A 70 8.66 -12.09 -1.22
N THR A 71 8.76 -12.09 0.10
CA THR A 71 8.48 -13.25 0.96
C THR A 71 7.35 -12.86 1.90
N LEU A 72 6.30 -13.67 1.95
CA LEU A 72 5.18 -13.52 2.88
C LEU A 72 5.31 -14.55 4.01
N THR A 73 5.22 -14.07 5.25
CA THR A 73 5.20 -14.92 6.45
C THR A 73 3.90 -14.75 7.22
N ASP A 74 3.44 -15.82 7.89
CA ASP A 74 2.31 -15.74 8.80
C ASP A 74 2.71 -15.07 10.15
N ALA A 75 1.73 -14.88 11.04
CA ALA A 75 1.94 -14.29 12.36
C ALA A 75 2.91 -15.09 13.27
N HIS A 76 3.23 -16.33 12.91
CA HIS A 76 4.20 -17.18 13.61
C HIS A 76 5.58 -17.17 12.95
N GLY A 77 5.78 -16.33 11.92
CA GLY A 77 7.04 -16.23 11.19
C GLY A 77 7.28 -17.36 10.18
N ARG A 78 6.28 -18.22 9.89
CA ARG A 78 6.42 -19.27 8.88
C ARG A 78 6.18 -18.67 7.51
N GLU A 79 7.07 -18.97 6.59
CA GLU A 79 6.90 -18.59 5.18
C GLU A 79 5.67 -19.30 4.59
N ILE A 80 4.79 -18.52 3.97
CA ILE A 80 3.55 -19.01 3.36
C ILE A 80 3.50 -18.76 1.84
N ASP A 81 4.26 -17.78 1.35
CA ASP A 81 4.34 -17.51 -0.09
C ASP A 81 5.61 -16.76 -0.47
N ARG A 82 6.01 -16.91 -1.74
CA ARG A 82 7.04 -16.12 -2.41
C ARG A 82 6.54 -15.59 -3.73
N ALA A 83 6.93 -14.38 -4.03
CA ALA A 83 6.59 -13.72 -5.28
C ALA A 83 7.77 -12.89 -5.79
N ARG A 84 7.70 -12.52 -7.05
CA ARG A 84 8.54 -11.51 -7.69
C ARG A 84 7.67 -10.55 -8.47
N GLY A 85 8.18 -9.39 -8.81
CA GLY A 85 7.38 -8.47 -9.59
C GLY A 85 8.11 -7.20 -9.97
N THR A 86 7.33 -6.26 -10.45
CA THR A 86 7.78 -4.92 -10.84
C THR A 86 6.95 -3.86 -10.15
N LEU A 87 7.62 -2.79 -9.76
CA LEU A 87 7.01 -1.57 -9.23
C LEU A 87 7.39 -0.41 -10.14
N ILE A 88 6.40 0.30 -10.64
CA ILE A 88 6.57 1.55 -11.36
C ILE A 88 5.77 2.61 -10.62
N VAL A 89 6.39 3.76 -10.36
CA VAL A 89 5.73 4.91 -9.74
C VAL A 89 5.95 6.13 -10.62
N VAL A 90 4.89 6.92 -10.80
CA VAL A 90 4.93 8.24 -11.45
C VAL A 90 4.18 9.22 -10.56
N ARG A 91 4.89 10.13 -9.96
CA ARG A 91 4.31 11.15 -9.07
C ARG A 91 3.75 12.33 -9.86
N PRO A 92 2.64 12.92 -9.40
CA PRO A 92 1.84 12.46 -8.26
C PRO A 92 0.81 11.39 -8.62
N GLY A 93 0.59 10.45 -7.73
CA GLY A 93 -0.63 9.66 -7.67
C GLY A 93 -0.75 8.46 -8.60
N LYS A 94 0.28 8.11 -9.37
CA LYS A 94 0.22 6.98 -10.27
C LYS A 94 1.25 5.91 -9.91
N PHE A 95 0.85 4.65 -10.01
CA PHE A 95 1.77 3.52 -9.90
C PHE A 95 1.19 2.28 -10.59
N SER A 96 2.08 1.35 -10.90
CA SER A 96 1.78 -0.02 -11.31
C SER A 96 2.60 -0.97 -10.45
N TRP A 97 1.93 -1.90 -9.78
CA TRP A 97 2.57 -2.93 -8.96
C TRP A 97 2.10 -4.28 -9.43
N GLU A 98 2.97 -4.98 -10.11
CA GLU A 98 2.68 -6.31 -10.66
C GLU A 98 3.38 -7.37 -9.82
N ILE A 99 2.64 -8.41 -9.42
CA ILE A 99 3.10 -9.49 -8.55
C ILE A 99 2.88 -10.83 -9.26
N HIS A 100 3.94 -11.62 -9.35
CA HIS A 100 3.93 -12.97 -9.89
C HIS A 100 4.34 -13.95 -8.79
N PRO A 101 3.43 -14.80 -8.29
CA PRO A 101 3.77 -15.80 -7.29
C PRO A 101 4.74 -16.82 -7.87
N GLN A 102 5.62 -17.40 -7.05
CA GLN A 102 6.54 -18.46 -7.47
C GLN A 102 5.86 -19.84 -7.59
N GLY A 103 4.55 -19.92 -7.35
CA GLY A 103 3.73 -21.13 -7.48
C GLY A 103 2.89 -21.15 -8.74
N ASN A 104 1.75 -21.83 -8.67
CA ASN A 104 0.85 -22.07 -9.82
C ASN A 104 -0.15 -20.92 -10.09
N GLY A 105 0.06 -19.74 -9.52
CA GLY A 105 -0.79 -18.57 -9.76
C GLY A 105 -0.36 -17.77 -10.98
N THR A 106 -1.30 -17.08 -11.61
CA THR A 106 -1.04 -16.16 -12.73
C THR A 106 -0.68 -14.75 -12.28
N GLY A 107 -0.91 -14.46 -10.99
CA GLY A 107 -0.49 -13.21 -10.35
C GLY A 107 -1.54 -12.12 -10.33
N GLN A 108 -1.13 -10.99 -9.81
CA GLN A 108 -1.97 -9.84 -9.52
C GLN A 108 -1.35 -8.57 -10.04
N LEU A 109 -2.19 -7.61 -10.41
CA LEU A 109 -1.76 -6.29 -10.84
C LEU A 109 -2.59 -5.22 -10.11
N MET A 110 -1.89 -4.29 -9.49
CA MET A 110 -2.49 -3.11 -8.89
C MET A 110 -2.02 -1.86 -9.64
N VAL A 111 -2.96 -1.05 -10.10
CA VAL A 111 -2.66 0.20 -10.81
C VAL A 111 -3.43 1.35 -10.20
N ALA A 112 -2.71 2.42 -9.83
CA ALA A 112 -3.29 3.72 -9.58
C ALA A 112 -3.07 4.60 -10.81
N ASP A 113 -4.15 5.04 -11.45
CA ASP A 113 -4.11 5.85 -12.67
C ASP A 113 -4.17 7.36 -12.41
N GLY A 114 -4.20 7.75 -11.13
CA GLY A 114 -4.35 9.13 -10.65
C GLY A 114 -5.80 9.50 -10.30
N ARG A 115 -6.80 8.68 -10.62
CA ARG A 115 -8.21 8.85 -10.30
C ARG A 115 -8.78 7.65 -9.56
N ASN A 116 -8.38 6.45 -9.96
CA ASN A 116 -8.85 5.18 -9.47
C ASN A 116 -7.68 4.30 -9.05
N LEU A 117 -7.95 3.42 -8.12
CA LEU A 117 -7.14 2.27 -7.79
C LEU A 117 -7.81 1.02 -8.36
N TRP A 118 -7.12 0.35 -9.27
CA TRP A 118 -7.53 -0.88 -9.93
C TRP A 118 -6.76 -2.04 -9.33
N PHE A 119 -7.45 -3.11 -9.02
CA PHE A 119 -6.87 -4.35 -8.57
C PHE A 119 -7.36 -5.50 -9.45
N LEU A 120 -6.47 -6.08 -10.24
CA LEU A 120 -6.74 -7.24 -11.10
C LEU A 120 -6.19 -8.49 -10.43
N ASP A 121 -7.07 -9.43 -10.12
CA ASP A 121 -6.72 -10.80 -9.80
C ASP A 121 -6.89 -11.66 -11.07
N ARG A 122 -5.75 -12.14 -11.62
CA ARG A 122 -5.76 -12.90 -12.87
C ARG A 122 -6.28 -14.32 -12.67
N ASP A 123 -6.11 -14.89 -11.48
CA ASP A 123 -6.60 -16.24 -11.17
C ASP A 123 -8.12 -16.27 -11.03
N LEU A 124 -8.70 -15.21 -10.50
CA LEU A 124 -10.15 -15.05 -10.36
C LEU A 124 -10.79 -14.41 -11.61
N GLN A 125 -10.01 -13.90 -12.55
CA GLN A 125 -10.48 -13.10 -13.69
C GLN A 125 -11.38 -11.93 -13.24
N GLN A 126 -10.97 -11.24 -12.20
CA GLN A 126 -11.75 -10.19 -11.56
C GLN A 126 -10.94 -8.91 -11.38
N VAL A 127 -11.59 -7.78 -11.64
CA VAL A 127 -11.07 -6.43 -11.38
C VAL A 127 -11.92 -5.78 -10.31
N THR A 128 -11.28 -5.29 -9.26
CA THR A 128 -11.92 -4.38 -8.31
C THR A 128 -11.42 -2.97 -8.56
N VAL A 129 -12.35 -2.00 -8.64
CA VAL A 129 -12.01 -0.59 -8.79
C VAL A 129 -12.59 0.24 -7.67
N LYS A 130 -11.76 1.16 -7.13
CA LYS A 130 -12.17 2.15 -6.13
C LYS A 130 -11.64 3.52 -6.53
N PRO A 131 -12.36 4.63 -6.28
CA PRO A 131 -11.80 5.97 -6.34
C PRO A 131 -10.57 6.08 -5.44
N ILE A 132 -9.52 6.76 -5.92
CA ILE A 132 -8.22 6.80 -5.24
C ILE A 132 -8.30 7.48 -3.86
N ASP A 133 -9.18 8.47 -3.70
CA ASP A 133 -9.44 9.15 -2.43
C ASP A 133 -10.13 8.24 -1.39
N ALA A 134 -10.95 7.29 -1.84
CA ALA A 134 -11.55 6.25 -0.98
C ALA A 134 -10.57 5.12 -0.63
N ALA A 135 -9.43 5.05 -1.35
CA ALA A 135 -8.41 4.02 -1.18
C ALA A 135 -7.14 4.53 -0.48
N LEU A 136 -7.18 5.77 0.03
CA LEU A 136 -6.00 6.55 0.47
C LEU A 136 -5.12 5.91 1.57
N SER A 137 -5.60 4.88 2.23
CA SER A 137 -4.84 4.21 3.29
C SER A 137 -4.42 2.79 2.94
N ALA A 138 -4.71 2.34 1.71
CA ALA A 138 -4.77 0.92 1.43
C ALA A 138 -3.42 0.24 1.16
N THR A 139 -2.39 0.95 0.65
CA THR A 139 -1.15 0.26 0.26
C THR A 139 0.13 1.08 0.46
N PRO A 140 1.27 0.41 0.72
CA PRO A 140 2.58 1.08 0.79
C PRO A 140 3.01 1.74 -0.53
N ALA A 141 2.51 1.25 -1.68
CA ALA A 141 2.76 1.87 -2.98
C ALA A 141 2.18 3.28 -3.05
N MET A 142 1.06 3.54 -2.37
CA MET A 142 0.45 4.87 -2.30
C MET A 142 1.33 5.86 -1.52
N LEU A 143 2.08 5.39 -0.54
CA LEU A 143 3.08 6.20 0.16
C LEU A 143 4.18 6.68 -0.80
N LEU A 144 4.66 5.81 -1.67
CA LEU A 144 5.68 6.14 -2.67
C LEU A 144 5.10 7.02 -3.80
N SER A 145 3.84 6.81 -4.17
CA SER A 145 3.20 7.52 -5.30
C SER A 145 2.93 9.01 -5.03
N GLY A 146 2.97 9.44 -3.76
CA GLY A 146 2.66 10.83 -3.40
C GLY A 146 1.20 11.23 -3.65
N THR A 147 0.29 10.27 -3.66
CA THR A 147 -1.16 10.50 -3.76
C THR A 147 -1.70 11.25 -2.55
N ILE A 148 -1.05 11.05 -1.42
CA ILE A 148 -1.41 11.62 -0.12
C ILE A 148 -0.26 12.44 0.43
N ASP A 149 -0.59 13.43 1.26
CA ASP A 149 0.41 14.07 2.10
C ASP A 149 0.91 13.04 3.13
N VAL A 150 2.04 12.42 2.80
CA VAL A 150 2.64 11.35 3.59
C VAL A 150 2.85 11.78 5.04
N ARG A 151 3.27 13.04 5.25
CA ARG A 151 3.54 13.58 6.60
C ARG A 151 2.28 13.78 7.43
N ARG A 152 1.13 14.00 6.79
CA ARG A 152 -0.16 14.10 7.47
C ARG A 152 -0.81 12.74 7.73
N SER A 153 -0.59 11.80 6.84
CA SER A 153 -1.24 10.49 6.89
C SER A 153 -0.46 9.45 7.66
N PHE A 154 0.86 9.65 7.79
CA PHE A 154 1.75 8.71 8.45
C PHE A 154 2.69 9.39 9.43
N LYS A 155 2.92 8.72 10.55
CA LYS A 155 4.01 9.03 11.46
C LYS A 155 5.26 8.33 10.95
N MET A 156 6.32 9.10 10.65
CA MET A 156 7.61 8.59 10.22
C MET A 156 8.62 8.77 11.34
N THR A 157 9.29 7.68 11.73
CA THR A 157 10.23 7.68 12.84
C THR A 157 11.52 6.97 12.41
N PRO A 158 12.71 7.57 12.61
CA PRO A 158 13.97 6.85 12.40
C PRO A 158 14.00 5.58 13.25
N ALA A 159 14.29 4.43 12.63
CA ALA A 159 14.32 3.12 13.30
C ALA A 159 15.76 2.56 13.41
N GLY A 160 16.76 3.43 13.28
CA GLY A 160 18.17 3.10 13.44
C GLY A 160 18.77 2.40 12.23
N LYS A 161 20.03 1.94 12.41
CA LYS A 161 20.80 1.25 11.36
C LYS A 161 20.88 -0.24 11.66
N ARG A 162 20.53 -1.07 10.67
CA ARG A 162 20.59 -2.53 10.75
C ARG A 162 20.87 -3.13 9.38
N ASP A 163 21.72 -4.14 9.31
CA ASP A 163 22.13 -4.83 8.06
C ASP A 163 22.68 -3.86 6.99
N GLY A 164 23.38 -2.81 7.42
CA GLY A 164 23.93 -1.79 6.54
C GLY A 164 22.92 -0.74 6.07
N LEU A 165 21.63 -0.88 6.36
CA LEU A 165 20.56 0.01 5.92
C LEU A 165 20.10 0.95 7.04
N ASP A 166 19.79 2.19 6.68
CA ASP A 166 19.09 3.14 7.54
C ASP A 166 17.59 2.91 7.44
N TRP A 167 16.96 2.58 8.58
CA TRP A 167 15.55 2.22 8.62
C TRP A 167 14.67 3.36 9.07
N VAL A 168 13.51 3.46 8.42
CA VAL A 168 12.43 4.38 8.79
C VAL A 168 11.18 3.57 9.05
N LEU A 169 10.61 3.72 10.25
CA LEU A 169 9.31 3.19 10.62
C LEU A 169 8.23 4.14 10.15
N VAL A 170 7.21 3.61 9.49
CA VAL A 170 6.05 4.32 9.00
C VAL A 170 4.80 3.69 9.59
N GLU A 171 4.03 4.47 10.33
CA GLU A 171 2.81 4.06 11.00
C GLU A 171 1.65 4.94 10.52
N PRO A 172 0.53 4.34 10.05
CA PRO A 172 -0.66 5.11 9.68
C PRO A 172 -1.20 5.89 10.89
N GLN A 173 -1.64 7.15 10.67
CA GLN A 173 -2.27 7.97 11.71
C GLN A 173 -3.79 7.77 11.79
N GLY A 174 -4.40 7.02 10.88
CA GLY A 174 -5.83 6.73 10.83
C GLY A 174 -6.15 5.25 10.99
N ALA A 175 -7.39 4.94 11.39
CA ALA A 175 -7.87 3.57 11.58
C ALA A 175 -8.12 2.82 10.26
N GLU A 176 -8.24 3.52 9.15
CA GLU A 176 -8.64 3.01 7.84
C GLU A 176 -7.50 2.33 7.06
N ALA A 177 -6.26 2.38 7.55
CA ALA A 177 -5.14 1.74 6.86
C ALA A 177 -5.26 0.22 6.87
N ASP A 178 -4.90 -0.43 5.77
CA ASP A 178 -4.92 -1.88 5.64
C ASP A 178 -3.67 -2.56 6.24
N PHE A 179 -2.66 -1.78 6.59
CA PHE A 179 -1.47 -2.27 7.28
C PHE A 179 -1.30 -1.61 8.64
N ARG A 180 -0.58 -2.29 9.53
CA ARG A 180 -0.28 -1.85 10.88
C ARG A 180 0.95 -0.94 10.92
N ARG A 181 2.00 -1.34 10.23
CA ARG A 181 3.26 -0.59 10.11
C ARG A 181 4.06 -1.03 8.90
N ALA A 182 4.92 -0.14 8.44
CA ALA A 182 5.93 -0.45 7.43
C ALA A 182 7.32 0.00 7.91
N LEU A 183 8.34 -0.77 7.57
CA LEU A 183 9.74 -0.40 7.73
C LEU A 183 10.35 -0.27 6.34
N LEU A 184 10.96 0.87 6.06
CA LEU A 184 11.67 1.11 4.81
C LEU A 184 13.16 1.22 5.10
N GLY A 185 13.97 0.41 4.43
CA GLY A 185 15.42 0.34 4.58
C GLY A 185 16.14 0.97 3.39
N PHE A 186 17.00 1.93 3.68
CA PHE A 186 17.72 2.71 2.69
C PHE A 186 19.24 2.46 2.78
N ASP A 187 19.88 2.35 1.62
CA ASP A 187 21.32 2.47 1.48
C ASP A 187 21.61 3.86 0.88
N GLY A 188 22.05 4.79 1.74
CA GLY A 188 22.08 6.20 1.37
C GLY A 188 20.68 6.72 1.01
N ASP A 189 20.51 7.12 -0.25
CA ASP A 189 19.24 7.59 -0.78
C ASP A 189 18.52 6.55 -1.68
N GLU A 190 18.93 5.29 -1.64
CA GLU A 190 18.32 4.23 -2.42
C GLU A 190 17.47 3.30 -1.55
N LEU A 191 16.19 3.12 -1.91
CA LEU A 191 15.29 2.17 -1.27
C LEU A 191 15.71 0.74 -1.63
N LYS A 192 16.13 -0.04 -0.63
CA LYS A 192 16.58 -1.43 -0.78
C LYS A 192 15.57 -2.45 -0.27
N ARG A 193 14.91 -2.12 0.83
CA ARG A 193 13.99 -3.07 1.48
C ARG A 193 12.74 -2.38 2.00
N MET A 194 11.66 -3.15 2.01
CA MET A 194 10.43 -2.78 2.70
C MET A 194 9.91 -4.00 3.46
N ILE A 195 9.51 -3.79 4.70
CA ILE A 195 8.85 -4.80 5.53
C ILE A 195 7.50 -4.24 5.90
N LEU A 196 6.44 -4.94 5.55
CA LEU A 196 5.07 -4.54 5.81
C LEU A 196 4.42 -5.54 6.75
N GLU A 197 3.85 -5.07 7.84
CA GLU A 197 3.03 -5.87 8.76
C GLU A 197 1.57 -5.47 8.59
N ASP A 198 0.71 -6.44 8.29
CA ASP A 198 -0.72 -6.23 8.20
C ASP A 198 -1.41 -6.28 9.57
N LYS A 199 -2.72 -6.04 9.60
CA LYS A 199 -3.53 -6.08 10.84
C LYS A 199 -3.70 -7.49 11.41
N LEU A 200 -3.44 -8.54 10.62
CA LEU A 200 -3.52 -9.95 11.02
C LEU A 200 -2.17 -10.49 11.52
N GLY A 201 -1.12 -9.65 11.54
CA GLY A 201 0.22 -10.02 11.97
C GLY A 201 1.04 -10.73 10.89
N GLN A 202 0.56 -10.76 9.65
CA GLN A 202 1.35 -11.29 8.55
C GLN A 202 2.37 -10.25 8.10
N THR A 203 3.50 -10.71 7.63
CA THR A 203 4.61 -9.84 7.24
C THR A 203 5.01 -10.12 5.80
N ALA A 204 4.94 -9.09 4.96
CA ALA A 204 5.52 -9.09 3.62
C ALA A 204 6.90 -8.41 3.66
N SER A 205 7.94 -9.17 3.35
CA SER A 205 9.30 -8.66 3.19
C SER A 205 9.62 -8.51 1.71
N VAL A 206 9.92 -7.31 1.27
CA VAL A 206 10.22 -6.95 -0.12
C VAL A 206 11.67 -6.49 -0.22
N ILE A 207 12.41 -7.08 -1.15
CA ILE A 207 13.76 -6.67 -1.52
C ILE A 207 13.67 -6.06 -2.92
N PHE A 208 14.11 -4.83 -3.07
CA PHE A 208 14.12 -4.13 -4.36
C PHE A 208 15.46 -4.30 -5.05
N ASP A 209 15.37 -4.62 -6.34
CA ASP A 209 16.49 -4.76 -7.25
C ASP A 209 16.29 -3.84 -8.47
N HIS A 210 17.36 -3.51 -9.18
CA HIS A 210 17.34 -2.69 -10.40
C HIS A 210 16.54 -1.39 -10.22
N VAL A 211 16.79 -0.70 -9.11
CA VAL A 211 16.09 0.55 -8.76
C VAL A 211 16.59 1.68 -9.67
N GLU A 212 15.69 2.22 -10.49
CA GLU A 212 15.92 3.38 -11.34
C GLU A 212 14.99 4.52 -10.89
N ARG A 213 15.58 5.66 -10.53
CA ARG A 213 14.86 6.88 -10.14
C ARG A 213 14.93 7.92 -11.23
N ASN A 214 13.83 8.64 -11.41
CA ASN A 214 13.71 9.77 -12.33
C ASN A 214 14.01 9.40 -13.80
N GLY A 215 13.91 8.12 -14.15
CA GLY A 215 13.95 7.64 -15.52
C GLY A 215 12.64 7.89 -16.27
N HIS A 216 12.65 7.64 -17.57
CA HIS A 216 11.46 7.77 -18.40
C HIS A 216 10.46 6.64 -18.11
N VAL A 217 9.18 6.99 -17.92
CA VAL A 217 8.05 6.05 -17.83
C VAL A 217 7.00 6.49 -18.82
N ALA A 218 6.60 5.58 -19.71
CA ALA A 218 5.54 5.83 -20.66
C ALA A 218 4.18 5.88 -19.94
N PRO A 219 3.25 6.76 -20.34
CA PRO A 219 1.94 6.91 -19.67
C PRO A 219 1.15 5.60 -19.57
N GLU A 220 1.32 4.71 -20.54
CA GLU A 220 0.62 3.43 -20.65
C GLU A 220 1.05 2.44 -19.55
N GLU A 221 2.25 2.57 -19.02
CA GLU A 221 2.78 1.68 -17.96
C GLU A 221 2.10 1.89 -16.60
N VAL A 222 1.44 3.03 -16.41
CA VAL A 222 0.67 3.38 -15.21
C VAL A 222 -0.79 3.70 -15.52
N ALA A 223 -1.27 3.24 -16.68
CA ALA A 223 -2.68 3.27 -17.07
C ALA A 223 -3.28 1.87 -17.00
N PHE A 224 -4.58 1.77 -16.82
CA PHE A 224 -5.26 0.49 -16.75
C PHE A 224 -6.55 0.48 -17.57
N VAL A 225 -6.72 -0.56 -18.35
CA VAL A 225 -7.97 -0.89 -19.03
C VAL A 225 -8.31 -2.34 -18.68
N PRO A 226 -9.51 -2.61 -18.13
CA PRO A 226 -9.90 -3.97 -17.82
C PRO A 226 -9.81 -4.87 -19.04
N PRO A 227 -9.15 -6.05 -18.95
CA PRO A 227 -9.11 -7.01 -20.04
C PRO A 227 -10.51 -7.48 -20.43
N PRO A 228 -10.73 -7.89 -21.70
CA PRO A 228 -11.99 -8.48 -22.11
C PRO A 228 -12.32 -9.74 -21.31
N GLY A 229 -13.59 -9.87 -20.88
CA GLY A 229 -14.08 -11.07 -20.19
C GLY A 229 -13.77 -11.15 -18.70
N VAL A 230 -13.20 -10.12 -18.09
CA VAL A 230 -13.05 -10.04 -16.63
C VAL A 230 -14.26 -9.39 -15.98
N ASP A 231 -14.63 -9.86 -14.80
CA ASP A 231 -15.66 -9.23 -13.98
C ASP A 231 -15.13 -7.95 -13.34
N VAL A 232 -15.88 -6.83 -13.45
CA VAL A 232 -15.49 -5.55 -12.85
C VAL A 232 -16.41 -5.22 -11.68
N ILE A 233 -15.82 -5.14 -10.48
CA ILE A 233 -16.52 -4.79 -9.25
C ILE A 233 -16.17 -3.36 -8.86
N GLY A 234 -17.19 -2.55 -8.61
CA GLY A 234 -17.06 -1.13 -8.28
C GLY A 234 -17.36 -0.23 -9.46
N THR A 235 -17.27 1.09 -9.22
CA THR A 235 -17.56 2.10 -10.25
C THR A 235 -16.34 3.03 -10.36
N PRO A 236 -15.70 3.09 -11.53
CA PRO A 236 -14.58 4.00 -11.71
C PRO A 236 -15.07 5.44 -11.76
N ARG A 237 -14.26 6.35 -11.22
CA ARG A 237 -14.42 7.79 -11.41
C ARG A 237 -13.94 8.16 -12.83
N LYS A 238 -14.78 8.89 -13.56
CA LYS A 238 -14.50 9.40 -14.91
C LYS A 238 -13.61 10.65 -14.88
#